data_9914222fd51b2ab27a6bb1275515d5b1
#
_entry.id   9914222fd51b2ab27a6bb1275515d5b1
#
_cell.length_a   1.000
_cell.length_b   1.000
_cell.length_c   1.000
_cell.angle_alpha   90.00
_cell.angle_beta   90.00
_cell.angle_gamma   90.00
#
_symmetry.space_group_name_H-M   'P 1'
#
loop_
_entity.id
_entity.type
_entity.pdbx_description
1 polymer ?
#
loop_
_entity_poly.entity_id
_entity_poly.type
_entity_poly.pdbx_seq_one_letter_code
_entity_poly.pdbx_strand_id
1 'polypeptide(L)'
;EPLILETSYYPQYIYPNLTRELVQTHSIYSLLYHVGIIPAAAEDTYEAVVLDDVRANLLHVPQGSCAFYHQRRTSTEDGRIYEYTCSYIRADRVTLDVHMQKNNMSFSRNVR
;
A
#
# COMPACT_ATOMS: atom_id res chain seq x y z
N GLU A 1 1.46 -6.60 17.09
CA GLU A 1 1.10 -5.20 17.19
C GLU A 1 0.93 -4.59 15.80
N PRO A 2 -0.24 -4.03 15.48
CA PRO A 2 -0.47 -3.50 14.13
C PRO A 2 0.36 -2.23 13.88
N LEU A 3 0.96 -2.14 12.69
CA LEU A 3 1.77 -1.00 12.28
C LEU A 3 1.14 -0.23 11.12
N ILE A 4 0.38 -0.91 10.29
CA ILE A 4 -0.18 -0.34 9.07
C ILE A 4 -1.62 -0.84 8.90
N LEU A 5 -2.52 0.10 8.62
CA LEU A 5 -3.89 -0.20 8.21
C LEU A 5 -3.98 0.10 6.72
N GLU A 6 -4.16 -0.94 5.90
CA GLU A 6 -4.09 -0.82 4.45
C GLU A 6 -5.38 -1.30 3.77
N THR A 7 -5.82 -0.55 2.77
CA THR A 7 -6.95 -0.92 1.92
C THR A 7 -6.49 -0.87 0.46
N SER A 8 -6.67 -1.95 -0.25
CA SER A 8 -6.29 -2.05 -1.66
C SER A 8 -7.51 -2.28 -2.54
N TYR A 9 -7.52 -1.63 -3.70
CA TYR A 9 -8.59 -1.70 -4.68
C TYR A 9 -8.02 -2.21 -5.99
N TYR A 10 -8.72 -3.17 -6.61
CA TYR A 10 -8.34 -3.77 -7.88
C TYR A 10 -9.52 -3.68 -8.83
N PRO A 11 -9.34 -3.19 -10.08
CA PRO A 11 -10.43 -3.20 -11.05
C PRO A 11 -10.92 -4.62 -11.31
N GLN A 12 -12.23 -4.83 -11.23
CA GLN A 12 -12.81 -6.15 -11.39
C GLN A 12 -12.51 -6.75 -12.78
N TYR A 13 -12.43 -5.92 -13.80
CA TYR A 13 -12.15 -6.40 -15.16
C TYR A 13 -10.74 -6.98 -15.31
N ILE A 14 -9.80 -6.58 -14.43
CA ILE A 14 -8.43 -7.12 -14.44
C ILE A 14 -8.39 -8.48 -13.73
N TYR A 15 -9.10 -8.60 -12.61
CA TYR A 15 -9.13 -9.85 -11.87
C TYR A 15 -10.56 -10.16 -11.39
N PRO A 16 -11.45 -10.62 -12.31
CA PRO A 16 -12.87 -10.81 -11.97
C PRO A 16 -13.11 -11.91 -10.94
N ASN A 17 -12.18 -12.86 -10.80
CA ASN A 17 -12.30 -14.00 -9.89
C ASN A 17 -11.53 -13.82 -8.57
N LEU A 18 -11.11 -12.59 -8.25
CA LEU A 18 -10.41 -12.32 -7.00
C LEU A 18 -11.38 -12.52 -5.82
N THR A 19 -11.01 -13.39 -4.90
CA THR A 19 -11.81 -13.71 -3.73
C THR A 19 -11.01 -13.47 -2.45
N ARG A 20 -11.73 -13.37 -1.34
CA ARG A 20 -11.11 -13.27 -0.02
C ARG A 20 -10.18 -14.45 0.27
N GLU A 21 -10.60 -15.65 -0.09
CA GLU A 21 -9.82 -16.87 0.13
C GLU A 21 -8.51 -16.86 -0.63
N LEU A 22 -8.53 -16.41 -1.89
CA LEU A 22 -7.32 -16.32 -2.70
C LEU A 22 -6.33 -15.34 -2.10
N VAL A 23 -6.77 -14.15 -1.67
CA VAL A 23 -5.84 -13.16 -1.10
C VAL A 23 -5.31 -13.56 0.28
N GLN A 24 -6.03 -14.43 1.01
CA GLN A 24 -5.56 -14.95 2.29
C GLN A 24 -4.52 -16.05 2.14
N THR A 25 -4.55 -16.80 1.05
CA THR A 25 -3.72 -18.00 0.85
C THR A 25 -2.62 -17.81 -0.18
N HIS A 26 -2.65 -16.73 -0.97
CA HIS A 26 -1.66 -16.46 -2.03
C HIS A 26 -1.19 -15.02 -1.95
N SER A 27 0.03 -14.76 -2.44
CA SER A 27 0.52 -13.41 -2.64
C SER A 27 -0.31 -12.74 -3.74
N ILE A 28 -0.76 -11.50 -3.50
CA ILE A 28 -1.50 -10.74 -4.50
C ILE A 28 -0.66 -10.53 -5.77
N TYR A 29 0.65 -10.34 -5.65
CA TYR A 29 1.54 -10.18 -6.79
C TYR A 29 1.60 -11.45 -7.64
N SER A 30 1.61 -12.61 -7.00
CA SER A 30 1.56 -13.90 -7.70
C SER A 30 0.25 -14.07 -8.45
N LEU A 31 -0.88 -13.72 -7.83
CA LEU A 31 -2.19 -13.79 -8.47
C LEU A 31 -2.30 -12.87 -9.67
N LEU A 32 -1.79 -11.66 -9.56
CA LEU A 32 -1.78 -10.68 -10.65
C LEU A 32 -0.88 -11.14 -11.80
N TYR A 33 0.28 -11.69 -11.47
CA TYR A 33 1.21 -12.23 -12.47
C TYR A 33 0.56 -13.34 -13.32
N HIS A 34 -0.22 -14.22 -12.68
CA HIS A 34 -0.91 -15.31 -13.38
C HIS A 34 -1.94 -14.82 -14.40
N VAL A 35 -2.49 -13.64 -14.24
CA VAL A 35 -3.42 -13.06 -15.23
C VAL A 35 -2.73 -12.05 -16.15
N GLY A 36 -1.39 -12.05 -16.16
CA GLY A 36 -0.61 -11.23 -17.09
C GLY A 36 -0.40 -9.79 -16.66
N ILE A 37 -0.62 -9.46 -15.40
CA ILE A 37 -0.41 -8.11 -14.87
C ILE A 37 1.02 -7.99 -14.36
N ILE A 38 1.82 -7.18 -15.07
CA ILE A 38 3.21 -6.92 -14.72
C ILE A 38 3.35 -5.46 -14.35
N PRO A 39 3.83 -5.16 -13.12
CA PRO A 39 4.04 -3.77 -12.71
C PRO A 39 5.07 -3.08 -13.59
N ALA A 40 4.79 -1.85 -14.02
CA ALA A 40 5.72 -1.04 -14.79
C ALA A 40 6.03 0.29 -14.12
N ALA A 41 5.06 0.89 -13.44
CA ALA A 41 5.23 2.17 -12.76
C ALA A 41 4.37 2.26 -11.52
N ALA A 42 4.82 3.06 -10.55
CA ALA A 42 4.06 3.37 -9.35
C ALA A 42 4.18 4.86 -9.05
N GLU A 43 3.09 5.44 -8.57
CA GLU A 43 3.03 6.82 -8.13
C GLU A 43 2.58 6.83 -6.68
N ASP A 44 3.36 7.46 -5.81
CA ASP A 44 3.13 7.50 -4.38
C ASP A 44 2.90 8.92 -3.89
N THR A 45 1.95 9.08 -2.97
CA THR A 45 1.71 10.32 -2.25
C THR A 45 1.72 10.03 -0.75
N TYR A 46 2.43 10.85 0.01
CA TYR A 46 2.49 10.76 1.48
C TYR A 46 2.04 12.06 2.10
N GLU A 47 1.19 11.96 3.10
CA GLU A 47 0.74 13.10 3.90
C GLU A 47 0.83 12.76 5.38
N ALA A 48 1.21 13.74 6.20
CA ALA A 48 1.09 13.62 7.65
C ALA A 48 -0.35 13.93 8.05
N VAL A 49 -0.97 13.01 8.79
CA VAL A 49 -2.36 13.15 9.21
C VAL A 49 -2.52 12.84 10.70
N VAL A 50 -3.60 13.31 11.29
CA VAL A 50 -4.02 12.92 12.62
C VAL A 50 -5.08 11.85 12.49
N LEU A 51 -4.90 10.74 13.20
CA LEU A 51 -5.82 9.62 13.16
C LEU A 51 -7.14 9.93 13.85
N ASP A 52 -8.25 9.56 13.23
CA ASP A 52 -9.55 9.54 13.88
C ASP A 52 -9.62 8.41 14.91
N ASP A 53 -10.68 8.40 15.73
CA ASP A 53 -10.81 7.44 16.82
C ASP A 53 -10.85 6.00 16.36
N VAL A 54 -11.52 5.72 15.24
CA VAL A 54 -11.65 4.36 14.70
C VAL A 54 -10.29 3.83 14.25
N ARG A 55 -9.54 4.63 13.49
CA ARG A 55 -8.24 4.22 12.97
C ARG A 55 -7.20 4.14 14.07
N ALA A 56 -7.22 5.07 15.02
CA ALA A 56 -6.33 5.02 16.18
C ALA A 56 -6.56 3.73 16.99
N ASN A 57 -7.81 3.37 17.20
CA ASN A 57 -8.16 2.14 17.90
C ASN A 57 -7.69 0.90 17.15
N LEU A 58 -7.88 0.85 15.83
CA LEU A 58 -7.43 -0.27 15.01
C LEU A 58 -5.90 -0.41 15.00
N LEU A 59 -5.17 0.69 15.09
CA LEU A 59 -3.71 0.69 15.14
C LEU A 59 -3.14 0.61 16.56
N HIS A 60 -4.00 0.52 17.57
CA HIS A 60 -3.62 0.44 18.99
C HIS A 60 -2.75 1.62 19.43
N VAL A 61 -3.15 2.82 19.02
CA VAL A 61 -2.48 4.07 19.43
C VAL A 61 -3.50 5.01 20.08
N PRO A 62 -3.05 5.97 20.91
CA PRO A 62 -3.95 6.96 21.48
C PRO A 62 -4.66 7.81 20.43
N GLN A 63 -5.86 8.27 20.76
CA GLN A 63 -6.58 9.24 19.93
C GLN A 63 -5.71 10.48 19.70
N GLY A 64 -5.77 11.03 18.48
CA GLY A 64 -4.97 12.18 18.10
C GLY A 64 -3.53 11.86 17.72
N SER A 65 -3.15 10.59 17.71
CA SER A 65 -1.83 10.18 17.24
C SER A 65 -1.63 10.53 15.76
N CYS A 66 -0.39 10.86 15.40
CA CYS A 66 -0.02 11.13 14.02
C CYS A 66 0.26 9.84 13.25
N ALA A 67 -0.01 9.88 11.97
CA ALA A 67 0.31 8.80 11.04
C ALA A 67 0.71 9.37 9.69
N PHE A 68 1.35 8.57 8.86
CA PHE A 68 1.50 8.87 7.45
C PHE A 68 0.32 8.27 6.71
N TYR A 69 -0.34 9.08 5.88
CA TYR A 69 -1.36 8.60 4.96
C TYR A 69 -0.71 8.45 3.59
N HIS A 70 -0.62 7.22 3.12
CA HIS A 70 0.04 6.85 1.88
C HIS A 70 -0.98 6.40 0.86
N GLN A 71 -0.89 6.95 -0.35
CA GLN A 71 -1.66 6.49 -1.49
C GLN A 71 -0.70 6.04 -2.58
N ARG A 72 -1.00 4.90 -3.20
CA ARG A 72 -0.20 4.37 -4.32
C ARG A 72 -1.11 3.98 -5.47
N ARG A 73 -0.73 4.41 -6.67
CA ARG A 73 -1.33 3.94 -7.91
C ARG A 73 -0.27 3.21 -8.69
N THR A 74 -0.55 1.96 -9.05
CA THR A 74 0.38 1.13 -9.84
C THR A 74 -0.22 0.85 -11.20
N SER A 75 0.63 0.88 -12.23
CA SER A 75 0.21 0.74 -13.62
C SER A 75 1.07 -0.23 -14.38
N THR A 76 0.51 -0.76 -15.46
CA THR A 76 1.19 -1.59 -16.44
C THR A 76 1.92 -0.71 -17.47
N GLU A 77 2.71 -1.32 -18.37
CA GLU A 77 3.44 -0.59 -19.41
C GLU A 77 2.54 0.21 -20.33
N ASP A 78 1.33 -0.27 -20.60
CA ASP A 78 0.35 0.45 -21.43
C ASP A 78 -0.44 1.52 -20.67
N GLY A 79 -0.07 1.79 -19.41
CA GLY A 79 -0.65 2.86 -18.63
C GLY A 79 -1.96 2.54 -17.90
N ARG A 80 -2.40 1.28 -17.90
CA ARG A 80 -3.59 0.89 -17.14
C ARG A 80 -3.28 0.81 -15.66
N ILE A 81 -4.09 1.47 -14.84
CA ILE A 81 -3.98 1.37 -13.39
C ILE A 81 -4.62 0.05 -12.97
N TYR A 82 -3.85 -0.81 -12.33
CA TYR A 82 -4.35 -2.11 -11.89
C TYR A 82 -4.49 -2.23 -10.37
N GLU A 83 -3.94 -1.28 -9.62
CA GLU A 83 -4.02 -1.29 -8.16
C GLU A 83 -4.03 0.13 -7.62
N TYR A 84 -4.90 0.39 -6.65
CA TYR A 84 -4.89 1.61 -5.86
C TYR A 84 -4.90 1.21 -4.40
N THR A 85 -3.92 1.69 -3.65
CA THR A 85 -3.74 1.34 -2.24
C THR A 85 -3.74 2.60 -1.38
N CYS A 86 -4.47 2.56 -0.28
CA CYS A 86 -4.47 3.59 0.76
C CYS A 86 -3.99 2.97 2.06
N SER A 87 -3.03 3.59 2.72
CA SER A 87 -2.47 3.07 3.96
C SER A 87 -2.36 4.16 5.02
N TYR A 88 -2.68 3.79 6.26
CA TYR A 88 -2.36 4.61 7.43
C TYR A 88 -1.21 3.91 8.15
N ILE A 89 -0.08 4.58 8.27
CA ILE A 89 1.18 4.02 8.80
C ILE A 89 1.51 4.73 10.09
N ARG A 90 1.71 3.97 11.16
CA ARG A 90 2.08 4.54 12.47
C ARG A 90 3.38 5.33 12.36
N ALA A 91 3.32 6.63 12.64
CA ALA A 91 4.50 7.50 12.56
C ALA A 91 5.43 7.36 13.77
N ASP A 92 4.93 6.79 14.87
CA ASP A 92 5.73 6.57 16.08
C ASP A 92 6.68 5.37 15.98
N ARG A 93 6.43 4.45 15.04
CA ARG A 93 7.17 3.18 14.93
C ARG A 93 7.80 2.94 13.56
N VAL A 94 7.45 3.75 12.56
CA VAL A 94 7.87 3.50 11.17
C VAL A 94 8.62 4.70 10.63
N THR A 95 9.74 4.44 9.97
CA THR A 95 10.53 5.42 9.22
C THR A 95 10.37 5.13 7.73
N LEU A 96 10.26 6.18 6.93
CA LEU A 96 10.16 6.08 5.48
C LEU A 96 11.51 6.49 4.88
N ASP A 97 12.13 5.61 4.10
CA ASP A 97 13.39 5.87 3.44
C ASP A 97 13.23 5.82 1.92
N VAL A 98 13.79 6.83 1.23
CA VAL A 98 13.83 6.87 -0.22
C VAL A 98 15.29 6.88 -0.66
N HIS A 99 15.64 5.96 -1.53
CA HIS A 99 16.98 5.85 -2.07
C HIS A 99 16.94 5.99 -3.58
N MET A 100 17.72 6.95 -4.12
CA MET A 100 17.74 7.23 -5.55
C MET A 100 19.17 7.10 -6.08
N GLN A 101 19.31 6.39 -7.19
CA GLN A 101 20.54 6.26 -7.93
C GLN A 101 20.26 6.58 -9.40
N LYS A 102 21.31 6.78 -10.20
CA LYS A 102 21.21 7.21 -11.59
C LYS A 102 20.20 6.40 -12.42
N ASN A 103 20.19 5.06 -12.26
CA ASN A 103 19.32 4.15 -13.01
C ASN A 103 18.44 3.31 -12.10
N ASN A 104 18.28 3.71 -10.85
CA ASN A 104 17.53 2.95 -9.89
C ASN A 104 16.97 3.85 -8.80
N MET A 105 15.74 3.56 -8.39
CA MET A 105 15.11 4.21 -7.25
C MET A 105 14.52 3.13 -6.37
N SER A 106 14.82 3.15 -5.08
CA SER A 106 14.21 2.25 -4.12
C SER A 106 13.53 3.05 -3.01
N PHE A 107 12.54 2.43 -2.43
CA PHE A 107 11.77 2.99 -1.34
C PHE A 107 11.58 1.90 -0.29
N SER A 108 11.79 2.25 0.97
CA SER A 108 11.60 1.30 2.05
C SER A 108 10.93 1.93 3.26
N ARG A 109 10.25 1.09 4.03
CA ARG A 109 9.66 1.43 5.31
C ARG A 109 10.38 0.61 6.36
N ASN A 110 10.91 1.29 7.36
CA ASN A 110 11.67 0.64 8.42
C ASN A 110 10.99 0.84 9.77
N VAL A 111 10.86 -0.23 10.54
CA VAL A 111 10.31 -0.19 11.88
C VAL A 111 11.40 0.32 12.83
N ARG A 112 11.07 1.35 13.57
CA ARG A 112 11.95 1.92 14.59
C ARG A 112 11.85 1.17 15.91
#